data_40eacfb0e71e7c624df9c53977b41809
#
_entry.id   40eacfb0e71e7c624df9c53977b41809
#
_cell.length_a   1.000
_cell.length_b   1.000
_cell.length_c   1.000
_cell.angle_alpha   90.00
_cell.angle_beta   90.00
_cell.angle_gamma   90.00
#
_symmetry.space_group_name_H-M   'P 1'
#
loop_
_entity.id
_entity.type
_entity.pdbx_description
1 polymer ?
#
loop_
_entity_poly.entity_id
_entity_poly.type
_entity_poly.pdbx_seq_one_letter_code
_entity_poly.pdbx_strand_id
1 'polypeptide(L)'
;MKKLEESRILAMAPNASAISNAKKLCDKGAFLKLWRSVDDTLYMGECKGSGKSNYTVSVDFIDEENPVTRCTCPSRQFPCKHGLALLFEILKGKKFEEYEIPEDILAKREKKEKLKTKRANEEKEVKKKTSSKASKSARTKKIKKQLEGLDLIKKISSQLLKVGLSAMGSVSITEYRDIVKQLGDYYLPGPQVLFQRLLLEIQAYKEDQDKGHYQTALECLKKLRAIEKKGREFLNEQLEKNDPELRDNTLYEDLGGVWKLTQLNDLGLKKENARLVQLSFEVNYDEASKIFTDCGYWIDLESGEVLYTANYRPRSAMKYIKQENSNFSLLTVPTLTFYPGGVNKRIRWDAASFDKIESSCYKEIKKHAQSIDQAIKIAKNELKNILTNNEVALLLEFEKIMFVEEEGKKKYILIDKNQKMIELRDKKSKEFSENFYELLPNECLENQVMFVKLFYEGRNIYAQAQSIITDDKIIRFGF
;
A
#
# COMPACT_ATOMS: atom_id res chain seq x y z
N MET A 1 32.41 16.88 -7.56
CA MET A 1 31.45 16.00 -6.83
C MET A 1 30.89 16.75 -5.65
N LYS A 2 29.57 16.98 -5.56
CA LYS A 2 28.92 17.43 -4.32
C LYS A 2 29.26 16.39 -3.23
N LYS A 3 29.62 16.86 -2.05
CA LYS A 3 30.07 16.01 -0.92
C LYS A 3 28.98 14.95 -0.64
N LEU A 4 29.30 13.67 -0.77
CA LEU A 4 28.40 12.59 -0.37
C LEU A 4 28.19 12.66 1.14
N GLU A 5 26.95 12.74 1.60
CA GLU A 5 26.60 12.85 3.01
C GLU A 5 25.91 11.56 3.49
N GLU A 6 26.07 11.24 4.78
CA GLU A 6 25.46 10.05 5.37
C GLU A 6 23.93 10.09 5.27
N SER A 7 23.32 11.26 5.50
CA SER A 7 21.87 11.50 5.35
C SER A 7 21.35 11.03 4.00
N ARG A 8 22.11 11.26 2.94
CA ARG A 8 21.74 10.87 1.58
C ARG A 8 21.85 9.36 1.37
N ILE A 9 22.87 8.71 1.94
CA ILE A 9 22.99 7.24 1.88
C ILE A 9 21.82 6.60 2.62
N LEU A 10 21.43 7.14 3.77
CA LEU A 10 20.29 6.67 4.55
C LEU A 10 18.98 6.81 3.77
N ALA A 11 18.78 7.95 3.09
CA ALA A 11 17.59 8.19 2.26
C ALA A 11 17.49 7.22 1.04
N MET A 12 18.60 6.70 0.55
CA MET A 12 18.62 5.71 -0.55
C MET A 12 18.30 4.29 -0.07
N ALA A 13 18.35 4.01 1.22
CA ALA A 13 18.24 2.65 1.74
C ALA A 13 16.78 2.17 1.71
N PRO A 14 16.53 0.90 1.28
CA PRO A 14 15.18 0.36 1.24
C PRO A 14 14.56 0.09 2.62
N ASN A 15 15.37 -0.06 3.67
CA ASN A 15 14.95 -0.25 5.06
C ASN A 15 16.14 -0.16 6.04
N ALA A 16 15.85 -0.03 7.33
CA ALA A 16 16.85 0.06 8.40
C ALA A 16 17.76 -1.19 8.50
N SER A 17 17.24 -2.38 8.20
CA SER A 17 18.01 -3.62 8.19
C SER A 17 19.09 -3.61 7.10
N ALA A 18 18.81 -3.03 5.92
CA ALA A 18 19.78 -2.89 4.85
C ALA A 18 20.93 -1.97 5.27
N ILE A 19 20.64 -0.88 6.00
CA ILE A 19 21.64 0.05 6.55
C ILE A 19 22.53 -0.66 7.57
N SER A 20 21.92 -1.31 8.56
CA SER A 20 22.65 -2.05 9.61
C SER A 20 23.57 -3.12 9.01
N ASN A 21 23.06 -3.88 8.03
CA ASN A 21 23.85 -4.89 7.34
C ASN A 21 24.97 -4.28 6.47
N ALA A 22 24.76 -3.12 5.86
CA ALA A 22 25.79 -2.41 5.12
C ALA A 22 26.92 -1.92 6.02
N LYS A 23 26.59 -1.29 7.17
CA LYS A 23 27.56 -0.86 8.17
C LYS A 23 28.38 -2.05 8.69
N LYS A 24 27.75 -3.19 8.99
CA LYS A 24 28.45 -4.43 9.40
C LYS A 24 29.41 -4.95 8.32
N LEU A 25 29.12 -4.78 7.04
CA LEU A 25 30.04 -5.17 5.95
C LEU A 25 31.27 -4.27 5.91
N CYS A 26 31.10 -2.97 6.09
CA CYS A 26 32.20 -2.02 6.21
C CYS A 26 33.09 -2.32 7.42
N ASP A 27 32.49 -2.56 8.59
CA ASP A 27 33.22 -2.85 9.84
C ASP A 27 34.03 -4.16 9.77
N LYS A 28 33.54 -5.13 8.99
CA LYS A 28 34.23 -6.41 8.73
C LYS A 28 35.29 -6.32 7.62
N GLY A 29 35.46 -5.16 6.97
CA GLY A 29 36.35 -5.03 5.83
C GLY A 29 35.98 -5.99 4.68
N ALA A 30 34.68 -6.12 4.36
CA ALA A 30 34.21 -7.13 3.42
C ALA A 30 34.60 -6.86 1.96
N PHE A 31 35.06 -5.66 1.62
CA PHE A 31 35.57 -5.32 0.29
C PHE A 31 37.02 -5.76 0.16
N LEU A 32 37.29 -6.63 -0.83
CA LEU A 32 38.61 -7.14 -1.16
C LEU A 32 39.38 -6.18 -2.04
N LYS A 33 38.66 -5.50 -2.94
CA LYS A 33 39.20 -4.52 -3.88
C LYS A 33 38.23 -3.37 -4.04
N LEU A 34 38.77 -2.17 -4.22
CA LEU A 34 38.01 -0.95 -4.44
C LEU A 34 38.64 -0.16 -5.59
N TRP A 35 37.83 0.21 -6.58
CA TRP A 35 38.25 0.95 -7.77
C TRP A 35 37.40 2.18 -8.00
N ARG A 36 37.97 3.20 -8.61
CA ARG A 36 37.28 4.39 -9.10
C ARG A 36 37.68 4.73 -10.52
N SER A 37 36.81 5.35 -11.29
CA SER A 37 37.18 5.92 -12.58
C SER A 37 38.03 7.16 -12.41
N VAL A 38 38.86 7.48 -13.41
CA VAL A 38 39.73 8.67 -13.43
C VAL A 38 38.94 9.96 -13.26
N ASP A 39 37.70 10.01 -13.77
CA ASP A 39 36.78 11.14 -13.68
C ASP A 39 35.92 11.15 -12.41
N ASP A 40 36.17 10.25 -11.46
CA ASP A 40 35.41 10.10 -10.20
C ASP A 40 33.90 9.88 -10.38
N THR A 41 33.44 9.50 -11.56
CA THR A 41 32.01 9.28 -11.83
C THR A 41 31.55 7.84 -11.57
N LEU A 42 32.48 6.87 -11.46
CA LEU A 42 32.16 5.47 -11.19
C LEU A 42 33.04 4.94 -10.06
N TYR A 43 32.41 4.35 -9.06
CA TYR A 43 33.07 3.61 -8.00
C TYR A 43 32.65 2.14 -8.07
N MET A 44 33.61 1.25 -7.91
CA MET A 44 33.40 -0.19 -7.97
C MET A 44 34.12 -0.90 -6.82
N GLY A 45 33.64 -2.09 -6.47
CA GLY A 45 34.28 -2.92 -5.47
C GLY A 45 33.95 -4.38 -5.61
N GLU A 46 34.88 -5.23 -5.20
CA GLU A 46 34.67 -6.67 -5.06
C GLU A 46 34.42 -6.99 -3.59
N CYS A 47 33.19 -7.39 -3.26
CA CYS A 47 32.75 -7.68 -1.90
C CYS A 47 32.63 -9.18 -1.69
N LYS A 48 33.10 -9.70 -0.55
CA LYS A 48 32.94 -11.10 -0.15
C LYS A 48 31.46 -11.49 -0.19
N GLY A 49 31.14 -12.57 -0.92
CA GLY A 49 29.83 -13.17 -0.98
C GLY A 49 29.52 -14.08 0.22
N SER A 50 28.27 -14.47 0.37
CA SER A 50 27.86 -15.49 1.35
C SER A 50 28.18 -16.93 0.92
N GLY A 51 28.68 -17.13 -0.30
CA GLY A 51 29.07 -18.41 -0.88
C GLY A 51 30.51 -18.40 -1.39
N LYS A 52 30.80 -19.25 -2.36
CA LYS A 52 32.15 -19.40 -2.94
C LYS A 52 32.61 -18.25 -3.85
N SER A 53 31.65 -17.41 -4.34
CA SER A 53 31.97 -16.32 -5.29
C SER A 53 31.77 -14.95 -4.64
N ASN A 54 32.62 -13.99 -5.02
CA ASN A 54 32.52 -12.61 -4.61
C ASN A 54 31.46 -11.86 -5.46
N TYR A 55 30.97 -10.76 -4.94
CA TYR A 55 30.02 -9.90 -5.65
C TYR A 55 30.70 -8.65 -6.18
N THR A 56 30.50 -8.36 -7.45
CA THR A 56 30.90 -7.07 -8.05
C THR A 56 29.83 -6.05 -7.75
N VAL A 57 30.24 -4.92 -7.17
CA VAL A 57 29.37 -3.82 -6.77
C VAL A 57 29.82 -2.57 -7.46
N SER A 58 28.91 -1.74 -7.96
CA SER A 58 29.24 -0.43 -8.53
C SER A 58 28.24 0.66 -8.12
N VAL A 59 28.74 1.88 -8.00
CA VAL A 59 27.96 3.10 -7.82
C VAL A 59 28.35 4.08 -8.91
N ASP A 60 27.41 4.48 -9.73
CA ASP A 60 27.59 5.34 -10.89
C ASP A 60 26.99 6.73 -10.60
N PHE A 61 27.84 7.74 -10.49
CA PHE A 61 27.53 9.13 -10.18
C PHE A 61 27.43 10.01 -11.43
N ILE A 62 27.26 9.46 -12.63
CA ILE A 62 27.07 10.31 -13.82
C ILE A 62 25.87 11.27 -13.66
N ASP A 63 24.92 10.89 -12.83
CA ASP A 63 23.86 11.74 -12.30
C ASP A 63 24.13 11.91 -10.80
N GLU A 64 24.76 13.01 -10.42
CA GLU A 64 25.18 13.26 -9.04
C GLU A 64 23.97 13.31 -8.08
N GLU A 65 22.80 13.70 -8.55
CA GLU A 65 21.60 13.77 -7.73
C GLU A 65 20.90 12.40 -7.59
N ASN A 66 21.09 11.48 -8.54
CA ASN A 66 20.47 10.16 -8.54
C ASN A 66 21.49 9.07 -8.90
N PRO A 67 22.44 8.75 -8.00
CA PRO A 67 23.46 7.74 -8.27
C PRO A 67 22.82 6.35 -8.45
N VAL A 68 23.35 5.60 -9.40
CA VAL A 68 22.85 4.27 -9.73
C VAL A 68 23.75 3.20 -9.13
N THR A 69 23.19 2.40 -8.20
CA THR A 69 23.89 1.25 -7.65
C THR A 69 23.62 -0.01 -8.46
N ARG A 70 24.64 -0.84 -8.65
CA ARG A 70 24.52 -2.17 -9.28
C ARG A 70 25.29 -3.20 -8.45
N CYS A 71 24.78 -4.42 -8.37
CA CYS A 71 25.44 -5.51 -7.65
C CYS A 71 25.06 -6.86 -8.24
N THR A 72 26.03 -7.77 -8.35
CA THR A 72 25.80 -9.15 -8.84
C THR A 72 25.21 -10.08 -7.77
N CYS A 73 24.96 -9.60 -6.55
CA CYS A 73 24.34 -10.42 -5.50
C CYS A 73 22.89 -10.79 -5.85
N PRO A 74 22.35 -11.90 -5.30
CA PRO A 74 20.99 -12.34 -5.57
C PRO A 74 19.90 -11.46 -4.92
N SER A 75 20.28 -10.40 -4.20
CA SER A 75 19.32 -9.47 -3.59
C SER A 75 18.56 -8.70 -4.66
N ARG A 76 17.25 -8.54 -4.43
CA ARG A 76 16.39 -7.73 -5.30
C ARG A 76 16.06 -6.36 -4.71
N GLN A 77 16.59 -6.05 -3.54
CA GLN A 77 16.52 -4.71 -2.97
C GLN A 77 17.57 -3.82 -3.63
N PHE A 78 17.18 -2.64 -4.05
CA PHE A 78 18.07 -1.63 -4.63
C PHE A 78 17.88 -0.29 -3.90
N PRO A 79 18.98 0.26 -3.35
CA PRO A 79 20.30 -0.33 -3.20
C PRO A 79 20.31 -1.55 -2.28
N CYS A 80 21.04 -2.61 -2.67
CA CYS A 80 21.27 -3.73 -1.76
C CYS A 80 22.28 -3.34 -0.67
N LYS A 81 22.39 -4.16 0.39
CA LYS A 81 23.39 -3.92 1.47
C LYS A 81 24.83 -3.72 0.96
N HIS A 82 25.22 -4.35 -0.14
CA HIS A 82 26.56 -4.20 -0.72
C HIS A 82 26.71 -2.86 -1.44
N GLY A 83 25.67 -2.39 -2.16
CA GLY A 83 25.64 -1.04 -2.76
C GLY A 83 25.72 0.06 -1.71
N LEU A 84 24.93 -0.07 -0.63
CA LEU A 84 25.00 0.86 0.53
C LEU A 84 26.36 0.79 1.21
N ALA A 85 26.95 -0.39 1.38
CA ALA A 85 28.27 -0.54 1.98
C ALA A 85 29.34 0.16 1.13
N LEU A 86 29.29 0.05 -0.20
CA LEU A 86 30.23 0.76 -1.09
C LEU A 86 30.07 2.29 -0.94
N LEU A 87 28.84 2.81 -0.82
CA LEU A 87 28.62 4.23 -0.54
C LEU A 87 29.21 4.66 0.81
N PHE A 88 29.12 3.84 1.85
CA PHE A 88 29.74 4.10 3.14
C PHE A 88 31.28 4.07 3.07
N GLU A 89 31.88 3.16 2.27
CA GLU A 89 33.33 3.14 2.07
C GLU A 89 33.82 4.41 1.33
N ILE A 90 33.04 4.90 0.35
CA ILE A 90 33.31 6.18 -0.32
C ILE A 90 33.23 7.33 0.69
N LEU A 91 32.19 7.38 1.51
CA LEU A 91 32.00 8.41 2.54
C LEU A 91 33.14 8.42 3.57
N LYS A 92 33.64 7.23 3.96
CA LYS A 92 34.78 7.06 4.89
C LYS A 92 36.13 7.46 4.27
N GLY A 93 36.17 7.82 3.00
CA GLY A 93 37.40 8.22 2.31
C GLY A 93 38.41 7.08 2.13
N LYS A 94 37.95 5.84 1.98
CA LYS A 94 38.83 4.70 1.67
C LYS A 94 39.61 4.94 0.40
N LYS A 95 40.79 4.36 0.31
CA LYS A 95 41.64 4.44 -0.89
C LYS A 95 41.08 3.54 -1.97
N PHE A 96 40.84 4.12 -3.17
CA PHE A 96 40.38 3.43 -4.37
C PHE A 96 41.51 3.46 -5.39
N GLU A 97 41.74 2.33 -6.09
CA GLU A 97 42.64 2.26 -7.21
C GLU A 97 41.97 2.82 -8.46
N GLU A 98 42.74 3.50 -9.32
CA GLU A 98 42.20 4.03 -10.58
C GLU A 98 42.01 2.88 -11.59
N TYR A 99 40.87 2.93 -12.28
CA TYR A 99 40.48 1.91 -13.24
C TYR A 99 39.67 2.51 -14.40
N GLU A 100 39.81 1.95 -15.59
CA GLU A 100 38.99 2.37 -16.73
C GLU A 100 37.54 1.92 -16.57
N ILE A 101 36.59 2.75 -17.07
CA ILE A 101 35.17 2.42 -17.00
C ILE A 101 34.88 1.22 -17.91
N PRO A 102 34.32 0.11 -17.39
CA PRO A 102 33.99 -1.05 -18.20
C PRO A 102 33.03 -0.72 -19.34
N GLU A 103 33.25 -1.33 -20.53
CA GLU A 103 32.44 -1.08 -21.73
C GLU A 103 30.95 -1.34 -21.52
N ASP A 104 30.59 -2.32 -20.70
CA ASP A 104 29.18 -2.62 -20.39
C ASP A 104 28.51 -1.49 -19.58
N ILE A 105 29.27 -0.73 -18.79
CA ILE A 105 28.78 0.43 -18.05
C ILE A 105 28.68 1.62 -18.99
N LEU A 106 29.66 1.82 -19.87
CA LEU A 106 29.60 2.85 -20.91
C LEU A 106 28.36 2.66 -21.81
N ALA A 107 28.11 1.47 -22.28
CA ALA A 107 26.92 1.14 -23.07
C ALA A 107 25.59 1.41 -22.30
N LYS A 108 25.57 1.13 -20.98
CA LYS A 108 24.42 1.44 -20.12
C LYS A 108 24.24 2.94 -19.91
N ARG A 109 25.33 3.72 -19.80
CA ARG A 109 25.31 5.18 -19.72
C ARG A 109 24.74 5.77 -21.03
N GLU A 110 25.27 5.37 -22.17
CA GLU A 110 24.75 5.82 -23.48
C GLU A 110 23.26 5.49 -23.67
N LYS A 111 22.84 4.29 -23.28
CA LYS A 111 21.44 3.88 -23.35
C LYS A 111 20.55 4.74 -22.44
N LYS A 112 21.03 5.09 -21.25
CA LYS A 112 20.32 5.97 -20.31
C LYS A 112 20.24 7.40 -20.84
N GLU A 113 21.28 7.88 -21.50
CA GLU A 113 21.35 9.21 -22.09
C GLU A 113 20.44 9.32 -23.35
N LYS A 114 20.46 8.31 -24.21
CA LYS A 114 19.51 8.18 -25.34
C LYS A 114 18.05 8.08 -24.87
N LEU A 115 17.79 7.47 -23.71
CA LEU A 115 16.47 7.43 -23.08
C LEU A 115 16.10 8.76 -22.41
N LYS A 116 17.06 9.47 -21.78
CA LYS A 116 16.82 10.82 -21.22
C LYS A 116 16.55 11.83 -22.34
N THR A 117 17.31 11.79 -23.44
CA THR A 117 17.09 12.65 -24.62
C THR A 117 15.78 12.32 -25.34
N LYS A 118 15.41 11.04 -25.46
CA LYS A 118 14.08 10.65 -25.94
C LYS A 118 12.98 11.17 -25.03
N ARG A 119 13.09 11.00 -23.70
CA ARG A 119 12.10 11.49 -22.73
C ARG A 119 12.04 13.01 -22.70
N ALA A 120 13.18 13.71 -22.73
CA ALA A 120 13.21 15.19 -22.79
C ALA A 120 12.64 15.72 -24.10
N ASN A 121 12.84 15.00 -25.23
CA ASN A 121 12.22 15.33 -26.51
C ASN A 121 10.73 14.95 -26.52
N GLU A 122 10.34 13.82 -25.91
CA GLU A 122 8.95 13.42 -25.71
C GLU A 122 8.22 14.37 -24.74
N GLU A 123 8.87 14.86 -23.66
CA GLU A 123 8.28 15.87 -22.77
C GLU A 123 8.16 17.25 -23.44
N LYS A 124 9.09 17.64 -24.33
CA LYS A 124 8.95 18.84 -25.15
C LYS A 124 7.91 18.68 -26.26
N GLU A 125 7.77 17.48 -26.82
CA GLU A 125 6.73 17.14 -27.79
C GLU A 125 5.38 16.86 -27.14
N VAL A 126 5.32 16.31 -25.90
CA VAL A 126 4.09 16.10 -25.14
C VAL A 126 3.49 17.42 -24.64
N LYS A 127 4.30 18.45 -24.35
CA LYS A 127 3.79 19.81 -24.13
C LYS A 127 3.30 20.51 -25.41
N LYS A 128 3.55 19.95 -26.61
CA LYS A 128 3.04 20.41 -27.90
C LYS A 128 2.12 19.41 -28.62
N LYS A 129 2.02 18.16 -28.20
CA LYS A 129 1.04 17.19 -28.70
C LYS A 129 -0.13 17.10 -27.69
N THR A 130 -1.01 18.09 -27.69
CA THR A 130 -2.44 17.79 -27.51
C THR A 130 -2.72 16.45 -28.17
N SER A 131 -3.21 15.48 -27.37
CA SER A 131 -3.52 14.10 -27.72
C SER A 131 -3.74 13.88 -29.23
N SER A 132 -2.89 13.07 -29.87
CA SER A 132 -3.06 12.75 -31.28
C SER A 132 -4.49 12.21 -31.51
N LYS A 133 -5.12 12.54 -32.64
CA LYS A 133 -6.47 12.03 -32.99
C LYS A 133 -6.60 10.51 -32.78
N ALA A 134 -5.52 9.76 -33.01
CA ALA A 134 -5.45 8.32 -32.78
C ALA A 134 -5.55 7.93 -31.30
N SER A 135 -4.91 8.67 -30.38
CA SER A 135 -4.98 8.42 -28.92
C SER A 135 -6.39 8.75 -28.39
N LYS A 136 -7.01 9.83 -28.85
CA LYS A 136 -8.40 10.18 -28.51
C LYS A 136 -9.39 9.12 -29.01
N SER A 137 -9.22 8.64 -30.24
CA SER A 137 -10.06 7.59 -30.84
C SER A 137 -9.95 6.27 -30.04
N ALA A 138 -8.73 5.83 -29.72
CA ALA A 138 -8.52 4.60 -28.94
C ALA A 138 -9.15 4.69 -27.54
N ARG A 139 -9.03 5.85 -26.88
CA ARG A 139 -9.66 6.11 -25.59
C ARG A 139 -11.19 6.08 -25.67
N THR A 140 -11.76 6.78 -26.62
CA THR A 140 -13.21 6.78 -26.85
C THR A 140 -13.73 5.37 -27.10
N LYS A 141 -13.01 4.54 -27.88
CA LYS A 141 -13.35 3.13 -28.09
C LYS A 141 -13.31 2.33 -26.80
N LYS A 142 -12.26 2.54 -25.95
CA LYS A 142 -12.16 1.88 -24.64
C LYS A 142 -13.34 2.24 -23.76
N ILE A 143 -13.67 3.54 -23.61
CA ILE A 143 -14.78 4.01 -22.78
C ILE A 143 -16.12 3.43 -23.27
N LYS A 144 -16.37 3.39 -24.57
CA LYS A 144 -17.59 2.77 -25.13
C LYS A 144 -17.68 1.30 -24.77
N LYS A 145 -16.58 0.55 -24.87
CA LYS A 145 -16.53 -0.85 -24.40
C LYS A 145 -16.78 -0.99 -22.91
N GLN A 146 -16.23 -0.10 -22.09
CA GLN A 146 -16.50 -0.11 -20.66
C GLN A 146 -17.99 0.13 -20.35
N LEU A 147 -18.64 1.04 -21.09
CA LEU A 147 -20.09 1.27 -20.96
C LEU A 147 -20.92 0.04 -21.34
N GLU A 148 -20.56 -0.69 -22.41
CA GLU A 148 -21.15 -1.98 -22.76
C GLU A 148 -21.00 -3.01 -21.63
N GLY A 149 -19.80 -3.08 -21.02
CA GLY A 149 -19.56 -3.94 -19.84
C GLY A 149 -20.40 -3.54 -18.62
N LEU A 150 -20.66 -2.24 -18.43
CA LEU A 150 -21.56 -1.77 -17.36
C LEU A 150 -23.03 -2.19 -17.67
N ASP A 151 -23.44 -2.23 -18.94
CA ASP A 151 -24.77 -2.77 -19.32
C ASP A 151 -24.88 -4.26 -18.98
N LEU A 152 -23.82 -5.02 -19.21
CA LEU A 152 -23.75 -6.42 -18.80
C LEU A 152 -23.90 -6.58 -17.28
N ILE A 153 -23.18 -5.77 -16.49
CA ILE A 153 -23.30 -5.77 -15.01
C ILE A 153 -24.74 -5.45 -14.60
N LYS A 154 -25.36 -4.45 -15.20
CA LYS A 154 -26.75 -4.07 -14.91
C LYS A 154 -27.71 -5.24 -15.16
N LYS A 155 -27.59 -5.89 -16.32
CA LYS A 155 -28.43 -7.03 -16.72
C LYS A 155 -28.30 -8.18 -15.72
N ILE A 156 -27.06 -8.60 -15.43
CA ILE A 156 -26.79 -9.73 -14.55
C ILE A 156 -27.23 -9.45 -13.12
N SER A 157 -26.87 -8.28 -12.58
CA SER A 157 -27.28 -7.89 -11.24
C SER A 157 -28.80 -7.91 -11.09
N SER A 158 -29.54 -7.47 -12.11
CA SER A 158 -31.01 -7.49 -12.11
C SER A 158 -31.55 -8.90 -12.16
N GLN A 159 -30.92 -9.83 -12.89
CA GLN A 159 -31.28 -11.25 -12.92
C GLN A 159 -31.05 -11.91 -11.56
N LEU A 160 -29.86 -11.69 -10.96
CA LEU A 160 -29.52 -12.25 -9.65
C LEU A 160 -30.46 -11.77 -8.53
N LEU A 161 -30.88 -10.51 -8.59
CA LEU A 161 -31.87 -9.98 -7.63
C LEU A 161 -33.26 -10.60 -7.79
N LYS A 162 -33.65 -10.97 -9.02
CA LYS A 162 -34.95 -11.61 -9.28
C LYS A 162 -34.98 -13.06 -8.84
N VAL A 163 -33.91 -13.79 -9.12
CA VAL A 163 -33.81 -15.23 -8.85
C VAL A 163 -33.39 -15.53 -7.41
N GLY A 164 -32.60 -14.61 -6.82
CA GLY A 164 -31.93 -14.78 -5.52
C GLY A 164 -30.57 -15.47 -5.66
N LEU A 165 -29.60 -14.98 -4.87
CA LEU A 165 -28.23 -15.51 -4.91
C LEU A 165 -28.14 -16.97 -4.48
N SER A 166 -28.95 -17.39 -3.51
CA SER A 166 -28.99 -18.77 -3.00
C SER A 166 -29.48 -19.77 -4.03
N ALA A 167 -30.25 -19.33 -5.03
CA ALA A 167 -30.79 -20.21 -6.08
C ALA A 167 -29.78 -20.49 -7.21
N MET A 168 -28.58 -19.90 -7.20
CA MET A 168 -27.53 -20.18 -8.19
C MET A 168 -27.07 -21.65 -8.08
N GLY A 169 -27.41 -22.46 -9.04
CA GLY A 169 -26.94 -23.87 -9.16
C GLY A 169 -25.50 -23.94 -9.69
N SER A 170 -24.88 -25.14 -9.66
CA SER A 170 -23.53 -25.39 -10.18
C SER A 170 -23.37 -25.06 -11.67
N VAL A 171 -24.38 -25.34 -12.47
CA VAL A 171 -24.41 -24.99 -13.92
C VAL A 171 -24.39 -23.49 -14.10
N SER A 172 -25.20 -22.75 -13.35
CA SER A 172 -25.24 -21.28 -13.40
C SER A 172 -23.91 -20.67 -13.02
N ILE A 173 -23.20 -21.23 -12.01
CA ILE A 173 -21.87 -20.73 -11.61
C ILE A 173 -20.87 -20.83 -12.76
N THR A 174 -20.91 -21.89 -13.56
CA THR A 174 -20.02 -22.05 -14.72
C THR A 174 -20.30 -20.98 -15.78
N GLU A 175 -21.55 -20.72 -16.10
CA GLU A 175 -21.96 -19.66 -17.03
C GLU A 175 -21.50 -18.28 -16.55
N TYR A 176 -21.64 -17.99 -15.25
CA TYR A 176 -21.18 -16.73 -14.67
C TYR A 176 -19.66 -16.56 -14.68
N ARG A 177 -18.86 -17.63 -14.67
CA ARG A 177 -17.40 -17.56 -14.87
C ARG A 177 -17.02 -17.04 -16.26
N ASP A 178 -17.80 -17.35 -17.28
CA ASP A 178 -17.57 -16.79 -18.62
C ASP A 178 -17.89 -15.29 -18.66
N ILE A 179 -18.88 -14.86 -17.89
CA ILE A 179 -19.18 -13.43 -17.71
C ILE A 179 -18.03 -12.70 -17.00
N VAL A 180 -17.41 -13.33 -15.98
CA VAL A 180 -16.19 -12.77 -15.36
C VAL A 180 -15.10 -12.50 -16.39
N LYS A 181 -14.87 -13.43 -17.34
CA LYS A 181 -13.89 -13.21 -18.43
C LYS A 181 -14.29 -12.05 -19.34
N GLN A 182 -15.59 -12.00 -19.73
CA GLN A 182 -16.10 -10.92 -20.58
C GLN A 182 -15.90 -9.53 -19.95
N LEU A 183 -16.05 -9.40 -18.60
CA LEU A 183 -15.78 -8.12 -17.93
C LEU A 183 -14.33 -7.66 -18.12
N GLY A 184 -13.36 -8.58 -18.16
CA GLY A 184 -11.97 -8.30 -18.53
C GLY A 184 -11.84 -7.77 -19.96
N ASP A 185 -12.54 -8.39 -20.92
CA ASP A 185 -12.56 -7.97 -22.33
C ASP A 185 -13.20 -6.58 -22.52
N TYR A 186 -14.10 -6.21 -21.64
CA TYR A 186 -14.68 -4.86 -21.54
C TYR A 186 -13.81 -3.84 -20.81
N TYR A 187 -12.55 -4.16 -20.48
CA TYR A 187 -11.63 -3.30 -19.73
C TYR A 187 -12.17 -2.88 -18.34
N LEU A 188 -12.84 -3.78 -17.66
CA LEU A 188 -13.40 -3.59 -16.32
C LEU A 188 -12.79 -4.59 -15.30
N PRO A 189 -11.46 -4.59 -15.08
CA PRO A 189 -10.82 -5.55 -14.17
C PRO A 189 -11.26 -5.40 -12.71
N GLY A 190 -11.63 -4.20 -12.25
CA GLY A 190 -12.20 -4.02 -10.90
C GLY A 190 -13.51 -4.77 -10.71
N PRO A 191 -14.55 -4.50 -11.52
CA PRO A 191 -15.79 -5.29 -11.54
C PRO A 191 -15.57 -6.78 -11.79
N GLN A 192 -14.60 -7.16 -12.61
CA GLN A 192 -14.24 -8.55 -12.86
C GLN A 192 -13.87 -9.28 -11.57
N VAL A 193 -12.93 -8.72 -10.79
CA VAL A 193 -12.48 -9.30 -9.51
C VAL A 193 -13.63 -9.31 -8.50
N LEU A 194 -14.41 -8.24 -8.44
CA LEU A 194 -15.54 -8.15 -7.52
C LEU A 194 -16.64 -9.20 -7.83
N PHE A 195 -16.91 -9.45 -9.11
CA PHE A 195 -17.86 -10.47 -9.53
C PHE A 195 -17.31 -11.89 -9.28
N GLN A 196 -16.01 -12.11 -9.50
CA GLN A 196 -15.34 -13.36 -9.15
C GLN A 196 -15.46 -13.65 -7.64
N ARG A 197 -15.27 -12.62 -6.79
CA ARG A 197 -15.44 -12.75 -5.32
C ARG A 197 -16.88 -13.13 -4.97
N LEU A 198 -17.88 -12.49 -5.59
CA LEU A 198 -19.28 -12.84 -5.39
C LEU A 198 -19.52 -14.33 -5.67
N LEU A 199 -18.97 -14.86 -6.77
CA LEU A 199 -19.15 -16.28 -7.12
C LEU A 199 -18.48 -17.23 -6.11
N LEU A 200 -17.29 -16.88 -5.64
CA LEU A 200 -16.57 -17.65 -4.61
C LEU A 200 -17.35 -17.69 -3.29
N GLU A 201 -17.90 -16.55 -2.87
CA GLU A 201 -18.68 -16.45 -1.64
C GLU A 201 -19.99 -17.25 -1.73
N ILE A 202 -20.68 -17.24 -2.88
CA ILE A 202 -21.87 -18.07 -3.09
C ILE A 202 -21.51 -19.57 -3.09
N GLN A 203 -20.35 -19.92 -3.64
CA GLN A 203 -19.87 -21.29 -3.63
C GLN A 203 -19.56 -21.75 -2.20
N ALA A 204 -18.83 -20.95 -1.42
CA ALA A 204 -18.55 -21.23 -0.02
C ALA A 204 -19.83 -21.35 0.82
N TYR A 205 -20.79 -20.42 0.65
CA TYR A 205 -22.09 -20.51 1.31
C TYR A 205 -22.81 -21.83 1.04
N LYS A 206 -22.70 -22.38 -0.17
CA LYS A 206 -23.33 -23.68 -0.49
C LYS A 206 -22.63 -24.85 0.19
N GLU A 207 -21.34 -24.75 0.46
CA GLU A 207 -20.56 -25.80 1.09
C GLU A 207 -20.81 -25.87 2.60
N ASP A 208 -20.85 -24.72 3.28
CA ASP A 208 -20.88 -24.63 4.74
C ASP A 208 -22.16 -24.00 5.34
N GLN A 209 -23.00 -23.38 4.51
CA GLN A 209 -24.22 -22.66 4.91
C GLN A 209 -23.95 -21.45 5.87
N ASP A 210 -22.69 -20.96 5.95
CA ASP A 210 -22.41 -19.77 6.77
C ASP A 210 -23.02 -18.52 6.12
N LYS A 211 -23.93 -17.89 6.86
CA LYS A 211 -24.59 -16.63 6.46
C LYS A 211 -23.63 -15.49 6.19
N GLY A 212 -22.40 -15.54 6.74
CA GLY A 212 -21.36 -14.56 6.48
C GLY A 212 -20.97 -14.53 5.01
N HIS A 213 -20.84 -15.69 4.37
CA HIS A 213 -20.56 -15.80 2.93
C HIS A 213 -21.69 -15.19 2.09
N TYR A 214 -22.94 -15.47 2.44
CA TYR A 214 -24.08 -14.88 1.75
C TYR A 214 -24.13 -13.34 1.89
N GLN A 215 -23.83 -12.82 3.06
CA GLN A 215 -23.75 -11.37 3.29
C GLN A 215 -22.63 -10.72 2.47
N THR A 216 -21.46 -11.32 2.43
CA THR A 216 -20.31 -10.84 1.62
C THR A 216 -20.66 -10.87 0.12
N ALA A 217 -21.31 -11.91 -0.37
CA ALA A 217 -21.78 -11.97 -1.75
C ALA A 217 -22.79 -10.85 -2.06
N LEU A 218 -23.73 -10.57 -1.14
CA LEU A 218 -24.68 -9.47 -1.29
C LEU A 218 -24.00 -8.10 -1.30
N GLU A 219 -22.96 -7.90 -0.49
CA GLU A 219 -22.15 -6.68 -0.51
C GLU A 219 -21.41 -6.52 -1.84
N CYS A 220 -20.83 -7.59 -2.38
CA CYS A 220 -20.23 -7.56 -3.70
C CYS A 220 -21.24 -7.15 -4.78
N LEU A 221 -22.46 -7.70 -4.73
CA LEU A 221 -23.54 -7.34 -5.67
C LEU A 221 -23.94 -5.85 -5.54
N LYS A 222 -24.07 -5.36 -4.32
CA LYS A 222 -24.34 -3.93 -4.07
C LYS A 222 -23.23 -3.03 -4.63
N LYS A 223 -21.95 -3.39 -4.39
CA LYS A 223 -20.80 -2.66 -4.93
C LYS A 223 -20.79 -2.67 -6.46
N LEU A 224 -21.05 -3.82 -7.10
CA LEU A 224 -21.16 -3.89 -8.56
C LEU A 224 -22.24 -2.94 -9.12
N ARG A 225 -23.39 -2.85 -8.46
CA ARG A 225 -24.47 -1.92 -8.86
C ARG A 225 -24.07 -0.47 -8.65
N ALA A 226 -23.35 -0.16 -7.58
CA ALA A 226 -22.86 1.19 -7.31
C ALA A 226 -21.80 1.61 -8.35
N ILE A 227 -20.87 0.70 -8.70
CA ILE A 227 -19.88 0.93 -9.76
C ILE A 227 -20.58 1.11 -11.11
N GLU A 228 -21.59 0.29 -11.42
CA GLU A 228 -22.35 0.42 -12.67
C GLU A 228 -22.97 1.82 -12.78
N LYS A 229 -23.69 2.28 -11.74
CA LYS A 229 -24.36 3.57 -11.77
C LYS A 229 -23.37 4.73 -11.82
N LYS A 230 -22.49 4.84 -10.83
CA LYS A 230 -21.51 5.94 -10.73
C LYS A 230 -20.46 5.89 -11.85
N GLY A 231 -20.02 4.68 -12.25
CA GLY A 231 -19.08 4.48 -13.35
C GLY A 231 -19.63 4.92 -14.68
N ARG A 232 -20.92 4.72 -14.93
CA ARG A 232 -21.59 5.19 -16.13
C ARG A 232 -21.60 6.72 -16.21
N GLU A 233 -21.96 7.39 -15.12
CA GLU A 233 -21.93 8.84 -15.02
C GLU A 233 -20.51 9.37 -15.30
N PHE A 234 -19.50 8.81 -14.62
CA PHE A 234 -18.10 9.17 -14.78
C PHE A 234 -17.57 8.95 -16.22
N LEU A 235 -17.88 7.81 -16.84
CA LEU A 235 -17.43 7.51 -18.20
C LEU A 235 -18.12 8.37 -19.25
N ASN A 236 -19.40 8.70 -19.08
CA ASN A 236 -20.11 9.60 -19.97
C ASN A 236 -19.56 11.03 -19.90
N GLU A 237 -19.29 11.55 -18.69
CA GLU A 237 -18.64 12.85 -18.55
C GLU A 237 -17.27 12.90 -19.25
N GLN A 238 -16.50 11.80 -19.20
CA GLN A 238 -15.23 11.70 -19.90
C GLN A 238 -15.38 11.68 -21.44
N LEU A 239 -16.48 11.17 -21.97
CA LEU A 239 -16.78 11.22 -23.39
C LEU A 239 -17.17 12.63 -23.84
N GLU A 240 -18.00 13.32 -23.05
CA GLU A 240 -18.49 14.67 -23.37
C GLU A 240 -17.38 15.72 -23.34
N LYS A 241 -16.54 15.69 -22.31
CA LYS A 241 -15.49 16.71 -22.13
C LYS A 241 -14.28 16.55 -23.03
N ASN A 242 -14.16 15.46 -23.78
CA ASN A 242 -13.02 15.12 -24.67
C ASN A 242 -11.63 15.20 -24.03
N ASP A 243 -11.55 15.60 -22.76
CA ASP A 243 -10.34 15.68 -21.95
C ASP A 243 -10.57 15.01 -20.60
N PRO A 244 -9.68 14.09 -20.18
CA PRO A 244 -9.82 13.46 -18.89
C PRO A 244 -9.45 14.46 -17.80
N GLU A 245 -10.40 15.16 -17.30
CA GLU A 245 -10.21 15.79 -16.00
C GLU A 245 -9.98 14.68 -14.97
N LEU A 246 -8.73 14.55 -14.57
CA LEU A 246 -8.37 13.66 -13.48
C LEU A 246 -9.00 14.24 -12.21
N ARG A 247 -9.83 13.44 -11.55
CA ARG A 247 -10.49 13.84 -10.30
C ARG A 247 -9.94 13.05 -9.13
N ASP A 248 -9.87 13.70 -7.99
CA ASP A 248 -9.56 13.05 -6.72
C ASP A 248 -10.77 12.20 -6.28
N ASN A 249 -10.92 11.00 -6.87
CA ASN A 249 -11.92 10.02 -6.49
C ASN A 249 -11.43 8.59 -6.75
N THR A 250 -12.02 7.62 -6.03
CA THR A 250 -11.67 6.20 -6.12
C THR A 250 -12.24 5.51 -7.35
N LEU A 251 -13.22 6.10 -8.04
CA LEU A 251 -13.99 5.44 -9.09
C LEU A 251 -13.14 4.98 -10.28
N TYR A 252 -12.03 5.69 -10.56
CA TYR A 252 -11.07 5.26 -11.56
C TYR A 252 -10.45 3.90 -11.23
N GLU A 253 -10.06 3.68 -9.96
CA GLU A 253 -9.54 2.39 -9.49
C GLU A 253 -10.64 1.35 -9.38
N ASP A 254 -11.86 1.73 -8.94
CA ASP A 254 -13.00 0.81 -8.85
C ASP A 254 -13.37 0.21 -10.22
N LEU A 255 -13.18 0.97 -11.30
CA LEU A 255 -13.31 0.50 -12.68
C LEU A 255 -12.09 -0.34 -13.15
N GLY A 256 -11.02 -0.40 -12.35
CA GLY A 256 -9.78 -1.11 -12.63
C GLY A 256 -8.72 -0.25 -13.33
N GLY A 257 -8.81 1.06 -13.21
CA GLY A 257 -7.74 1.97 -13.60
C GLY A 257 -6.54 1.88 -12.66
N VAL A 258 -5.35 2.16 -13.17
CA VAL A 258 -4.11 2.22 -12.38
C VAL A 258 -3.52 3.62 -12.48
N TRP A 259 -3.39 4.28 -11.36
CA TRP A 259 -2.80 5.62 -11.29
C TRP A 259 -1.31 5.60 -11.65
N LYS A 260 -0.91 6.50 -12.52
CA LYS A 260 0.50 6.80 -12.77
C LYS A 260 0.95 7.92 -11.82
N LEU A 261 2.21 7.90 -11.41
CA LEU A 261 2.76 8.94 -10.54
C LEU A 261 2.61 10.35 -11.13
N THR A 262 2.78 10.49 -12.46
CA THR A 262 2.57 11.76 -13.15
C THR A 262 1.15 12.30 -12.97
N GLN A 263 0.14 11.42 -13.02
CA GLN A 263 -1.26 11.80 -12.82
C GLN A 263 -1.53 12.24 -11.37
N LEU A 264 -0.94 11.55 -10.39
CA LEU A 264 -1.06 11.93 -8.97
C LEU A 264 -0.36 13.28 -8.70
N ASN A 265 0.78 13.52 -9.34
CA ASN A 265 1.48 14.81 -9.26
C ASN A 265 0.66 15.94 -9.90
N ASP A 266 0.01 15.69 -11.04
CA ASP A 266 -0.85 16.68 -11.72
C ASP A 266 -2.07 17.06 -10.86
N LEU A 267 -2.56 16.11 -10.03
CA LEU A 267 -3.60 16.35 -9.02
C LEU A 267 -3.08 17.07 -7.76
N GLY A 268 -1.78 17.30 -7.62
CA GLY A 268 -1.18 17.90 -6.43
C GLY A 268 -1.25 17.01 -5.18
N LEU A 269 -1.45 15.69 -5.35
CA LEU A 269 -1.61 14.74 -4.25
C LEU A 269 -0.24 14.34 -3.66
N LYS A 270 0.43 15.29 -3.04
CA LYS A 270 1.73 15.08 -2.39
C LYS A 270 1.90 15.95 -1.14
N LYS A 271 2.75 15.48 -0.23
CA LYS A 271 3.21 16.22 0.95
C LYS A 271 4.71 16.08 1.04
N GLU A 272 5.39 17.20 1.35
CA GLU A 272 6.84 17.22 1.56
C GLU A 272 7.16 16.97 3.05
N ASN A 273 8.29 16.30 3.30
CA ASN A 273 8.87 16.07 4.63
C ASN A 273 7.89 15.41 5.64
N ALA A 274 7.08 14.44 5.21
CA ALA A 274 6.16 13.75 6.10
C ALA A 274 6.90 12.87 7.12
N ARG A 275 6.44 12.90 8.39
CA ARG A 275 6.95 12.07 9.49
C ARG A 275 5.92 10.99 9.81
N LEU A 276 6.29 9.73 9.56
CA LEU A 276 5.37 8.59 9.64
C LEU A 276 5.81 7.58 10.69
N VAL A 277 4.87 7.09 11.49
CA VAL A 277 5.05 5.96 12.41
C VAL A 277 4.04 4.86 12.03
N GLN A 278 4.50 3.62 11.90
CA GLN A 278 3.61 2.50 11.60
C GLN A 278 2.85 2.07 12.84
N LEU A 279 1.53 2.04 12.74
CA LEU A 279 0.62 1.64 13.83
C LEU A 279 0.34 0.14 13.82
N SER A 280 0.16 -0.45 12.64
CA SER A 280 -0.01 -1.89 12.45
C SER A 280 0.48 -2.34 11.08
N PHE A 281 0.65 -3.65 10.93
CA PHE A 281 1.00 -4.30 9.67
C PHE A 281 0.23 -5.61 9.56
N GLU A 282 -0.27 -5.92 8.38
CA GLU A 282 -0.98 -7.16 8.10
C GLU A 282 -0.70 -7.65 6.69
N VAL A 283 -0.81 -8.95 6.49
CA VAL A 283 -0.73 -9.59 5.18
C VAL A 283 -2.07 -10.24 4.88
N ASN A 284 -2.74 -9.76 3.86
CA ASN A 284 -4.04 -10.27 3.43
C ASN A 284 -3.91 -11.02 2.10
N TYR A 285 -4.63 -12.12 1.96
CA TYR A 285 -4.76 -12.84 0.70
C TYR A 285 -6.18 -12.74 0.15
N ASP A 286 -6.29 -12.34 -1.09
CA ASP A 286 -7.56 -12.30 -1.82
C ASP A 286 -7.63 -13.43 -2.84
N GLU A 287 -8.51 -14.40 -2.61
CA GLU A 287 -8.68 -15.55 -3.48
C GLU A 287 -9.26 -15.15 -4.85
N ALA A 288 -10.07 -14.10 -4.94
CA ALA A 288 -10.69 -13.66 -6.20
C ALA A 288 -9.65 -13.11 -7.19
N SER A 289 -8.69 -12.33 -6.71
CA SER A 289 -7.58 -11.79 -7.52
C SER A 289 -6.31 -12.64 -7.46
N LYS A 290 -6.21 -13.58 -6.50
CA LYS A 290 -5.01 -14.36 -6.17
C LYS A 290 -3.80 -13.49 -5.84
N ILE A 291 -4.04 -12.41 -5.10
CA ILE A 291 -3.03 -11.43 -4.71
C ILE A 291 -2.89 -11.42 -3.18
N PHE A 292 -1.64 -11.49 -2.71
CA PHE A 292 -1.28 -11.11 -1.36
C PHE A 292 -1.08 -9.60 -1.32
N THR A 293 -1.59 -8.95 -0.27
CA THR A 293 -1.39 -7.52 -0.03
C THR A 293 -0.72 -7.35 1.31
N ASP A 294 0.51 -6.80 1.32
CA ASP A 294 1.18 -6.40 2.53
C ASP A 294 0.72 -4.97 2.84
N CYS A 295 -0.04 -4.80 3.91
CA CYS A 295 -0.69 -3.55 4.26
C CYS A 295 -0.11 -3.01 5.57
N GLY A 296 0.53 -1.85 5.52
CA GLY A 296 0.99 -1.11 6.70
C GLY A 296 0.09 0.09 6.95
N TYR A 297 -0.42 0.26 8.18
CA TYR A 297 -1.11 1.47 8.59
C TYR A 297 -0.15 2.41 9.29
N TRP A 298 -0.18 3.67 8.90
CA TRP A 298 0.76 4.71 9.31
C TRP A 298 0.02 5.92 9.82
N ILE A 299 0.56 6.57 10.85
CA ILE A 299 0.11 7.90 11.24
C ILE A 299 1.12 8.93 10.76
N ASP A 300 0.64 9.98 10.15
CA ASP A 300 1.40 11.21 9.92
C ASP A 300 1.37 12.04 11.21
N LEU A 301 2.53 12.20 11.84
CA LEU A 301 2.63 12.86 13.15
C LEU A 301 2.19 14.32 13.13
N GLU A 302 2.29 14.99 11.98
CA GLU A 302 1.91 16.40 11.86
C GLU A 302 0.40 16.58 11.68
N SER A 303 -0.20 15.85 10.72
CA SER A 303 -1.63 15.98 10.41
C SER A 303 -2.54 15.10 11.27
N GLY A 304 -2.00 14.02 11.86
CA GLY A 304 -2.78 13.01 12.56
C GLY A 304 -3.59 12.09 11.63
N GLU A 305 -3.44 12.23 10.31
CA GLU A 305 -4.11 11.34 9.37
C GLU A 305 -3.57 9.91 9.47
N VAL A 306 -4.49 8.95 9.57
CA VAL A 306 -4.16 7.53 9.46
C VAL A 306 -4.20 7.14 7.98
N LEU A 307 -3.05 6.72 7.47
CA LEU A 307 -2.79 6.42 6.07
C LEU A 307 -2.39 4.95 5.93
N TYR A 308 -2.40 4.38 4.71
CA TYR A 308 -1.93 3.02 4.53
C TYR A 308 -1.07 2.83 3.28
N THR A 309 -0.11 1.92 3.38
CA THR A 309 0.64 1.37 2.24
C THR A 309 0.03 0.04 1.82
N ALA A 310 0.12 -0.28 0.52
CA ALA A 310 -0.28 -1.58 -0.01
C ALA A 310 0.76 -2.07 -1.02
N ASN A 311 1.44 -3.18 -0.71
CA ASN A 311 2.34 -3.88 -1.61
C ASN A 311 1.62 -5.12 -2.16
N TYR A 312 1.29 -5.08 -3.45
CA TYR A 312 0.55 -6.15 -4.12
C TYR A 312 1.49 -7.22 -4.66
N ARG A 313 1.33 -8.46 -4.20
CA ARG A 313 2.13 -9.62 -4.59
C ARG A 313 1.25 -10.70 -5.22
N PRO A 314 1.07 -10.70 -6.55
CA PRO A 314 0.36 -11.77 -7.23
C PRO A 314 1.00 -13.14 -6.92
N ARG A 315 0.20 -14.17 -6.68
CA ARG A 315 0.68 -15.52 -6.35
C ARG A 315 1.67 -16.05 -7.39
N SER A 316 1.47 -15.75 -8.66
CA SER A 316 2.38 -16.08 -9.76
C SER A 316 3.73 -15.36 -9.70
N ALA A 317 3.80 -14.22 -9.04
CA ALA A 317 4.98 -13.36 -8.94
C ALA A 317 5.67 -13.38 -7.56
N MET A 318 5.22 -14.19 -6.61
CA MET A 318 5.77 -14.24 -5.23
C MET A 318 7.28 -14.53 -5.19
N LYS A 319 7.81 -15.26 -6.16
CA LYS A 319 9.26 -15.50 -6.29
C LYS A 319 10.04 -14.22 -6.61
N TYR A 320 9.36 -13.20 -7.11
CA TYR A 320 9.94 -11.97 -7.63
C TYR A 320 9.65 -10.74 -6.80
N ILE A 321 8.57 -10.73 -6.06
CA ILE A 321 8.14 -9.60 -5.20
C ILE A 321 8.30 -10.03 -3.75
N LYS A 322 9.21 -9.35 -3.04
CA LYS A 322 9.48 -9.64 -1.63
C LYS A 322 8.33 -9.13 -0.77
N GLN A 323 7.98 -9.92 0.24
CA GLN A 323 7.07 -9.51 1.29
C GLN A 323 7.67 -8.35 2.07
N GLU A 324 6.87 -7.34 2.36
CA GLU A 324 7.19 -6.30 3.33
C GLU A 324 7.05 -6.84 4.76
N ASN A 325 7.63 -6.14 5.71
CA ASN A 325 7.60 -6.49 7.12
C ASN A 325 7.17 -5.28 7.95
N SER A 326 6.80 -5.54 9.21
CA SER A 326 6.56 -4.49 10.18
C SER A 326 7.75 -3.54 10.31
N ASN A 327 7.45 -2.26 10.45
CA ASN A 327 8.43 -1.21 10.68
C ASN A 327 8.32 -0.69 12.12
N PHE A 328 9.47 -0.53 12.80
CA PHE A 328 9.56 -0.06 14.18
C PHE A 328 10.37 1.23 14.32
N SER A 329 10.51 1.97 13.21
CA SER A 329 11.26 3.22 13.16
C SER A 329 10.33 4.39 12.81
N LEU A 330 10.71 5.58 13.21
CA LEU A 330 10.18 6.81 12.67
C LEU A 330 10.71 6.97 11.24
N LEU A 331 9.82 7.19 10.28
CA LEU A 331 10.17 7.49 8.90
C LEU A 331 10.05 8.98 8.65
N THR A 332 11.09 9.57 8.05
CA THR A 332 11.01 10.88 7.41
C THR A 332 11.03 10.69 5.91
N VAL A 333 9.93 11.07 5.26
CA VAL A 333 9.68 10.87 3.84
C VAL A 333 9.78 12.22 3.13
N PRO A 334 10.80 12.45 2.28
CA PRO A 334 10.98 13.73 1.59
C PRO A 334 9.77 14.13 0.74
N THR A 335 9.20 13.16 0.01
CA THR A 335 7.99 13.37 -0.78
C THR A 335 7.06 12.18 -0.63
N LEU A 336 5.95 12.40 0.05
CA LEU A 336 4.87 11.46 0.25
C LEU A 336 3.80 11.67 -0.82
N THR A 337 3.48 10.64 -1.58
CA THR A 337 2.43 10.69 -2.61
C THR A 337 1.17 10.01 -2.10
N PHE A 338 0.02 10.67 -2.27
CA PHE A 338 -1.29 10.16 -1.92
C PHE A 338 -2.02 9.62 -3.15
N TYR A 339 -2.79 8.57 -2.95
CA TYR A 339 -3.79 8.13 -3.91
C TYR A 339 -5.15 8.71 -3.54
N PRO A 340 -6.05 8.95 -4.51
CA PRO A 340 -7.42 9.31 -4.23
C PRO A 340 -8.07 8.35 -3.24
N GLY A 341 -8.78 8.88 -2.25
CA GLY A 341 -9.41 8.08 -1.19
C GLY A 341 -10.22 8.90 -0.21
N GLY A 342 -10.88 8.22 0.71
CA GLY A 342 -11.64 8.81 1.81
C GLY A 342 -10.76 9.12 3.02
N VAL A 343 -11.25 8.72 4.20
CA VAL A 343 -10.59 8.98 5.51
C VAL A 343 -9.19 8.37 5.55
N ASN A 344 -9.04 7.12 5.11
CA ASN A 344 -7.74 6.47 5.06
C ASN A 344 -7.24 6.43 3.61
N LYS A 345 -6.31 7.30 3.26
CA LYS A 345 -5.73 7.36 1.92
C LYS A 345 -4.57 6.38 1.80
N ARG A 346 -4.49 5.71 0.64
CA ARG A 346 -3.29 4.95 0.30
C ARG A 346 -2.16 5.91 -0.01
N ILE A 347 -0.96 5.54 0.45
CA ILE A 347 0.26 6.33 0.27
C ILE A 347 1.38 5.52 -0.36
N ARG A 348 2.34 6.25 -0.90
CA ARG A 348 3.58 5.70 -1.39
C ARG A 348 4.70 6.73 -1.30
N TRP A 349 5.92 6.24 -1.22
CA TRP A 349 7.16 7.03 -1.32
C TRP A 349 8.24 6.23 -2.05
N ASP A 350 9.25 6.92 -2.57
CA ASP A 350 10.39 6.30 -3.24
C ASP A 350 11.62 6.23 -2.33
N ALA A 351 11.74 7.17 -1.36
CA ALA A 351 12.83 7.23 -0.39
C ALA A 351 12.34 7.67 0.97
N ALA A 352 12.96 7.16 2.02
CA ALA A 352 12.73 7.57 3.40
C ALA A 352 14.00 7.40 4.22
N SER A 353 14.22 8.25 5.23
CA SER A 353 15.17 8.00 6.31
C SER A 353 14.49 7.30 7.47
N PHE A 354 15.28 6.60 8.29
CA PHE A 354 14.79 5.76 9.39
C PHE A 354 15.51 6.21 10.67
N ASP A 355 14.73 6.68 11.64
CA ASP A 355 15.21 7.15 12.92
C ASP A 355 14.56 6.33 14.05
N LYS A 356 15.13 6.43 15.27
CA LYS A 356 14.49 5.85 16.45
C LYS A 356 13.22 6.63 16.79
N ILE A 357 12.16 5.92 17.17
CA ILE A 357 10.95 6.57 17.71
C ILE A 357 11.28 7.08 19.11
N GLU A 358 11.23 8.39 19.29
CA GLU A 358 11.41 9.06 20.58
C GLU A 358 10.09 9.11 21.36
N SER A 359 10.15 9.22 22.69
CA SER A 359 8.95 9.31 23.55
C SER A 359 8.03 10.48 23.18
N SER A 360 8.58 11.55 22.61
CA SER A 360 7.79 12.68 22.06
C SER A 360 6.85 12.25 20.95
N CYS A 361 7.26 11.30 20.10
CA CYS A 361 6.43 10.82 19.00
C CYS A 361 5.16 10.09 19.50
N TYR A 362 5.27 9.28 20.56
CA TYR A 362 4.10 8.63 21.15
C TYR A 362 3.10 9.66 21.71
N LYS A 363 3.60 10.72 22.35
CA LYS A 363 2.77 11.83 22.83
C LYS A 363 2.12 12.60 21.67
N GLU A 364 2.83 12.78 20.55
CA GLU A 364 2.27 13.38 19.34
C GLU A 364 1.14 12.51 18.79
N ILE A 365 1.33 11.19 18.68
CA ILE A 365 0.29 10.24 18.24
C ILE A 365 -0.95 10.35 19.13
N LYS A 366 -0.77 10.33 20.45
CA LYS A 366 -1.89 10.37 21.41
C LYS A 366 -2.73 11.66 21.31
N LYS A 367 -2.15 12.79 20.89
CA LYS A 367 -2.91 14.06 20.68
C LYS A 367 -3.91 13.98 19.54
N HIS A 368 -3.74 13.08 18.59
CA HIS A 368 -4.61 12.90 17.45
C HIS A 368 -5.74 11.90 17.68
N ALA A 369 -5.80 11.31 18.89
CA ALA A 369 -6.84 10.37 19.24
C ALA A 369 -8.20 11.09 19.38
N GLN A 370 -9.24 10.37 19.08
CA GLN A 370 -10.60 10.86 19.04
C GLN A 370 -11.45 10.16 20.12
N SER A 371 -12.46 10.84 20.61
CA SER A 371 -13.49 10.20 21.43
C SER A 371 -14.28 9.18 20.60
N ILE A 372 -14.92 8.23 21.27
CA ILE A 372 -15.76 7.21 20.61
C ILE A 372 -16.86 7.85 19.76
N ASP A 373 -17.53 8.88 20.25
CA ASP A 373 -18.61 9.56 19.51
C ASP A 373 -18.08 10.23 18.22
N GLN A 374 -16.91 10.88 18.28
CA GLN A 374 -16.29 11.50 17.11
C GLN A 374 -15.89 10.44 16.07
N ALA A 375 -15.25 9.37 16.50
CA ALA A 375 -14.82 8.28 15.63
C ALA A 375 -16.02 7.56 14.98
N ILE A 376 -17.09 7.29 15.72
CA ILE A 376 -18.33 6.72 15.18
C ILE A 376 -18.96 7.66 14.13
N LYS A 377 -18.93 8.98 14.35
CA LYS A 377 -19.45 9.96 13.38
C LYS A 377 -18.63 9.93 12.08
N ILE A 378 -17.31 9.89 12.18
CA ILE A 378 -16.40 9.78 11.03
C ILE A 378 -16.65 8.47 10.28
N ALA A 379 -16.67 7.35 11.01
CA ALA A 379 -16.91 6.04 10.42
C ALA A 379 -18.27 5.96 9.72
N LYS A 380 -19.35 6.47 10.34
CA LYS A 380 -20.67 6.53 9.71
C LYS A 380 -20.68 7.36 8.44
N ASN A 381 -19.97 8.46 8.39
CA ASN A 381 -19.90 9.29 7.19
C ASN A 381 -19.14 8.60 6.06
N GLU A 382 -18.01 7.97 6.36
CA GLU A 382 -17.21 7.24 5.38
C GLU A 382 -17.95 6.00 4.85
N LEU A 383 -18.46 5.17 5.75
CA LEU A 383 -19.13 3.90 5.42
C LEU A 383 -20.51 4.07 4.74
N LYS A 384 -21.05 5.28 4.65
CA LYS A 384 -22.23 5.57 3.79
C LYS A 384 -21.91 5.37 2.31
N ASN A 385 -20.66 5.59 1.89
CA ASN A 385 -20.27 5.37 0.52
C ASN A 385 -19.93 3.89 0.32
N ILE A 386 -20.79 3.16 -0.34
CA ILE A 386 -20.65 1.71 -0.58
C ILE A 386 -19.39 1.33 -1.37
N LEU A 387 -18.74 2.27 -2.04
CA LEU A 387 -17.49 2.05 -2.79
C LEU A 387 -16.24 2.18 -1.92
N THR A 388 -16.34 2.73 -0.72
CA THR A 388 -15.21 2.76 0.22
C THR A 388 -14.94 1.38 0.82
N ASN A 389 -13.83 1.25 1.53
CA ASN A 389 -13.56 0.07 2.33
C ASN A 389 -14.66 -0.14 3.37
N ASN A 390 -14.92 -1.41 3.73
CA ASN A 390 -15.93 -1.74 4.74
C ASN A 390 -15.43 -1.49 6.18
N GLU A 391 -14.34 -0.75 6.33
CA GLU A 391 -13.73 -0.41 7.62
C GLU A 391 -13.06 0.95 7.54
N VAL A 392 -12.98 1.62 8.69
CA VAL A 392 -12.32 2.92 8.86
C VAL A 392 -11.33 2.81 10.00
N ALA A 393 -10.05 3.09 9.70
CA ALA A 393 -8.96 3.00 10.65
C ALA A 393 -8.76 4.34 11.37
N LEU A 394 -8.86 4.35 12.70
CA LEU A 394 -8.81 5.55 13.53
C LEU A 394 -8.07 5.29 14.86
N LEU A 395 -7.67 6.37 15.53
CA LEU A 395 -7.15 6.36 16.89
C LEU A 395 -8.25 6.74 17.85
N LEU A 396 -8.50 5.89 18.87
CA LEU A 396 -9.46 6.13 19.95
C LEU A 396 -8.73 6.39 21.26
N GLU A 397 -9.03 7.50 21.94
CA GLU A 397 -8.68 7.61 23.35
C GLU A 397 -9.60 6.74 24.20
N PHE A 398 -9.08 6.12 25.23
CA PHE A 398 -9.86 5.34 26.16
C PHE A 398 -9.40 5.55 27.61
N GLU A 399 -10.37 5.48 28.53
CA GLU A 399 -10.13 5.48 29.96
C GLU A 399 -9.77 4.08 30.44
N LYS A 400 -10.54 3.07 29.99
CA LYS A 400 -10.32 1.67 30.37
C LYS A 400 -10.90 0.68 29.36
N ILE A 401 -10.39 -0.55 29.42
CA ILE A 401 -10.97 -1.72 28.78
C ILE A 401 -11.65 -2.55 29.85
N MET A 402 -12.93 -2.85 29.67
CA MET A 402 -13.70 -3.75 30.54
C MET A 402 -14.06 -5.02 29.77
N PHE A 403 -14.30 -6.09 30.49
CA PHE A 403 -14.94 -7.27 29.93
C PHE A 403 -16.27 -7.55 30.61
N VAL A 404 -17.22 -8.07 29.82
CA VAL A 404 -18.52 -8.55 30.30
C VAL A 404 -18.64 -10.01 29.85
N GLU A 405 -19.02 -10.88 30.76
CA GLU A 405 -19.29 -12.28 30.44
C GLU A 405 -20.76 -12.42 30.03
N GLU A 406 -21.01 -12.87 28.82
CA GLU A 406 -22.34 -13.12 28.27
C GLU A 406 -22.35 -14.47 27.57
N GLU A 407 -23.25 -15.36 28.04
CA GLU A 407 -23.37 -16.73 27.52
C GLU A 407 -22.06 -17.56 27.54
N GLY A 408 -21.21 -17.33 28.58
CA GLY A 408 -19.92 -18.01 28.74
C GLY A 408 -18.82 -17.50 27.79
N LYS A 409 -19.05 -16.36 27.12
CA LYS A 409 -18.05 -15.68 26.29
C LYS A 409 -17.71 -14.31 26.88
N LYS A 410 -16.42 -13.99 26.89
CA LYS A 410 -15.93 -12.67 27.30
C LYS A 410 -16.09 -11.70 26.14
N LYS A 411 -16.76 -10.56 26.39
CA LYS A 411 -16.83 -9.43 25.48
C LYS A 411 -16.02 -8.29 26.06
N TYR A 412 -15.13 -7.73 25.28
CA TYR A 412 -14.31 -6.59 25.67
C TYR A 412 -14.95 -5.29 25.20
N ILE A 413 -14.98 -4.31 26.06
CA ILE A 413 -15.63 -3.01 25.83
C ILE A 413 -14.60 -1.92 26.13
N LEU A 414 -14.35 -1.07 25.14
CA LEU A 414 -13.56 0.14 25.30
C LEU A 414 -14.47 1.25 25.81
N ILE A 415 -14.04 1.95 26.86
CA ILE A 415 -14.75 3.06 27.48
C ILE A 415 -13.88 4.31 27.40
N ASP A 416 -14.42 5.41 26.86
CA ASP A 416 -13.74 6.69 26.83
C ASP A 416 -14.02 7.55 28.06
N LYS A 417 -13.33 8.67 28.20
CA LYS A 417 -13.48 9.62 29.31
C LYS A 417 -14.90 10.21 29.43
N ASN A 418 -15.68 10.17 28.35
CA ASN A 418 -17.06 10.62 28.32
C ASN A 418 -18.06 9.49 28.67
N GLN A 419 -17.55 8.35 29.17
CA GLN A 419 -18.33 7.16 29.49
C GLN A 419 -19.07 6.57 28.28
N LYS A 420 -18.58 6.86 27.05
CA LYS A 420 -19.05 6.19 25.84
C LYS A 420 -18.37 4.85 25.69
N MET A 421 -19.10 3.92 25.12
CA MET A 421 -18.68 2.52 25.03
C MET A 421 -18.72 2.04 23.58
N ILE A 422 -17.73 1.23 23.21
CA ILE A 422 -17.71 0.48 21.96
C ILE A 422 -17.18 -0.94 22.21
N GLU A 423 -17.89 -1.93 21.67
CA GLU A 423 -17.47 -3.32 21.79
C GLU A 423 -16.25 -3.58 20.87
N LEU A 424 -15.22 -4.18 21.45
CA LEU A 424 -14.06 -4.69 20.74
C LEU A 424 -14.40 -6.08 20.18
N ARG A 425 -14.31 -6.23 18.86
CA ARG A 425 -14.68 -7.47 18.20
C ARG A 425 -13.73 -7.78 17.05
N ASP A 426 -13.27 -9.02 16.97
CA ASP A 426 -12.53 -9.49 15.82
C ASP A 426 -13.48 -9.83 14.67
N LYS A 427 -13.05 -9.52 13.45
CA LYS A 427 -13.72 -10.08 12.29
C LYS A 427 -13.49 -11.58 12.25
N LYS A 428 -14.50 -12.36 11.86
CA LYS A 428 -14.62 -13.84 11.92
C LYS A 428 -13.39 -14.69 11.57
N SER A 429 -12.35 -14.14 11.01
CA SER A 429 -11.14 -14.87 10.60
C SER A 429 -9.95 -14.74 11.58
N LYS A 430 -10.08 -13.99 12.67
CA LYS A 430 -8.96 -13.69 13.58
C LYS A 430 -9.42 -13.71 15.04
N GLU A 431 -9.50 -14.89 15.64
CA GLU A 431 -9.82 -15.08 17.07
C GLU A 431 -8.65 -14.70 18.02
N PHE A 432 -7.80 -13.75 17.63
CA PHE A 432 -6.52 -13.50 18.31
C PHE A 432 -6.61 -12.54 19.50
N SER A 433 -7.62 -11.66 19.56
CA SER A 433 -7.58 -10.57 20.54
C SER A 433 -8.14 -10.93 21.91
N GLU A 434 -9.04 -11.90 22.01
CA GLU A 434 -9.77 -12.16 23.26
C GLU A 434 -8.85 -12.52 24.42
N ASN A 435 -7.82 -13.34 24.20
CA ASN A 435 -6.86 -13.71 25.26
C ASN A 435 -5.71 -12.70 25.41
N PHE A 436 -5.51 -11.80 24.45
CA PHE A 436 -4.35 -10.91 24.47
C PHE A 436 -4.47 -9.82 25.53
N TYR A 437 -5.67 -9.32 25.79
CA TYR A 437 -5.89 -8.28 26.82
C TYR A 437 -5.53 -8.78 28.23
N GLU A 438 -5.74 -10.06 28.53
CA GLU A 438 -5.40 -10.65 29.82
C GLU A 438 -3.89 -10.78 30.05
N LEU A 439 -3.11 -10.75 28.98
CA LEU A 439 -1.64 -10.82 29.06
C LEU A 439 -0.98 -9.45 29.22
N LEU A 440 -1.75 -8.37 29.04
CA LEU A 440 -1.21 -7.02 29.14
C LEU A 440 -1.19 -6.52 30.58
N PRO A 441 -0.15 -5.75 30.95
CA PRO A 441 -0.14 -5.02 32.23
C PRO A 441 -1.31 -4.02 32.30
N ASN A 442 -1.87 -3.82 33.50
CA ASN A 442 -3.02 -2.90 33.72
C ASN A 442 -2.73 -1.49 33.20
N GLU A 443 -1.49 -1.00 33.30
CA GLU A 443 -1.06 0.30 32.77
C GLU A 443 -1.27 0.46 31.28
N CYS A 444 -1.33 -0.65 30.51
CA CYS A 444 -1.64 -0.64 29.08
C CYS A 444 -3.14 -0.67 28.78
N LEU A 445 -3.96 -1.01 29.78
CA LEU A 445 -5.41 -1.16 29.65
C LEU A 445 -6.20 0.06 30.16
N GLU A 446 -5.49 1.10 30.66
CA GLU A 446 -6.09 2.30 31.22
C GLU A 446 -5.40 3.56 30.68
N ASN A 447 -6.19 4.60 30.39
CA ASN A 447 -5.75 5.95 29.99
C ASN A 447 -4.77 5.99 28.83
N GLN A 448 -4.99 5.15 27.82
CA GLN A 448 -4.16 5.03 26.62
C GLN A 448 -4.93 5.39 25.35
N VAL A 449 -4.30 5.15 24.20
CA VAL A 449 -4.89 5.30 22.88
C VAL A 449 -4.85 3.94 22.18
N MET A 450 -5.94 3.57 21.54
CA MET A 450 -6.04 2.36 20.73
C MET A 450 -6.17 2.72 19.25
N PHE A 451 -5.35 2.12 18.43
CA PHE A 451 -5.56 2.11 16.99
C PHE A 451 -6.52 0.99 16.64
N VAL A 452 -7.64 1.34 15.99
CA VAL A 452 -8.74 0.42 15.68
C VAL A 452 -9.18 0.55 14.24
N LYS A 453 -9.83 -0.51 13.74
CA LYS A 453 -10.64 -0.49 12.53
C LYS A 453 -12.12 -0.57 12.92
N LEU A 454 -12.87 0.49 12.63
CA LEU A 454 -14.31 0.53 12.84
C LEU A 454 -15.05 -0.08 11.66
N PHE A 455 -16.00 -0.96 11.91
CA PHE A 455 -16.79 -1.64 10.88
C PHE A 455 -18.22 -1.92 11.32
N TYR A 456 -19.11 -2.11 10.35
CA TYR A 456 -20.48 -2.55 10.63
C TYR A 456 -20.58 -4.08 10.67
N GLU A 457 -21.27 -4.59 11.69
CA GLU A 457 -21.85 -5.92 11.67
C GLU A 457 -23.33 -5.83 12.02
N GLY A 458 -24.18 -6.21 11.08
CA GLY A 458 -25.62 -5.95 11.21
C GLY A 458 -25.94 -4.45 11.23
N ARG A 459 -26.48 -3.98 12.36
CA ARG A 459 -26.85 -2.56 12.57
C ARG A 459 -25.89 -1.80 13.48
N ASN A 460 -24.93 -2.50 14.06
CA ASN A 460 -24.02 -1.95 15.05
C ASN A 460 -22.63 -1.70 14.47
N ILE A 461 -21.92 -0.72 15.04
CA ILE A 461 -20.51 -0.47 14.77
C ILE A 461 -19.71 -1.13 15.87
N TYR A 462 -18.68 -1.86 15.46
CA TYR A 462 -17.69 -2.51 16.32
C TYR A 462 -16.31 -1.97 16.03
N ALA A 463 -15.40 -2.12 16.99
CA ALA A 463 -14.00 -1.76 16.84
C ALA A 463 -13.13 -3.02 16.86
N GLN A 464 -12.36 -3.25 15.79
CA GLN A 464 -11.32 -4.25 15.79
C GLN A 464 -10.02 -3.61 16.26
N ALA A 465 -9.51 -4.05 17.40
CA ALA A 465 -8.24 -3.57 17.93
C ALA A 465 -7.07 -3.97 17.02
N GLN A 466 -6.15 -3.05 16.79
CA GLN A 466 -4.95 -3.25 15.97
C GLN A 466 -3.66 -3.04 16.77
N SER A 467 -3.63 -2.00 17.60
CA SER A 467 -2.52 -1.73 18.52
C SER A 467 -2.94 -0.79 19.65
N ILE A 468 -2.20 -0.83 20.76
CA ILE A 468 -2.28 0.14 21.85
C ILE A 468 -1.05 1.02 21.81
N ILE A 469 -1.23 2.32 21.93
CA ILE A 469 -0.18 3.34 21.99
C ILE A 469 -0.08 3.83 23.42
N THR A 470 1.02 3.50 24.08
CA THR A 470 1.38 3.98 25.43
C THR A 470 2.29 5.21 25.34
N ASP A 471 2.84 5.67 26.45
CA ASP A 471 3.76 6.82 26.46
C ASP A 471 5.16 6.47 25.97
N ASP A 472 5.49 5.17 25.85
CA ASP A 472 6.83 4.67 25.52
C ASP A 472 6.89 3.62 24.39
N LYS A 473 5.76 3.08 23.95
CA LYS A 473 5.72 2.00 22.95
C LYS A 473 4.38 1.89 22.22
N ILE A 474 4.41 1.14 21.11
CA ILE A 474 3.21 0.66 20.39
C ILE A 474 3.15 -0.85 20.54
N ILE A 475 2.10 -1.35 21.14
CA ILE A 475 1.82 -2.78 21.31
C ILE A 475 0.89 -3.20 20.18
N ARG A 476 1.40 -3.98 19.23
CA ARG A 476 0.64 -4.42 18.03
C ARG A 476 0.05 -5.80 18.26
N PHE A 477 -1.21 -6.00 17.84
CA PHE A 477 -1.94 -7.26 18.03
C PHE A 477 -1.85 -8.20 16.83
N GLY A 478 -1.34 -7.74 15.70
CA GLY A 478 -1.14 -8.54 14.50
C GLY A 478 0.26 -8.39 13.91
N PHE A 479 0.68 -9.41 13.15
CA PHE A 479 1.96 -9.46 12.45
C PHE A 479 1.74 -9.54 10.95
#